data_ddcfe68ab75586523b4ff7bb2523b19d
#
_entry.id   ddcfe68ab75586523b4ff7bb2523b19d
#
_cell.length_a   1.000
_cell.length_b   1.000
_cell.length_c   1.000
_cell.angle_alpha   90.00
_cell.angle_beta   90.00
_cell.angle_gamma   90.00
#
_symmetry.space_group_name_H-M   'P 1'
#
loop_
_entity.id
_entity.type
_entity.pdbx_description
1 polymer ?
#
loop_
_entity_poly.entity_id
_entity_poly.type
_entity_poly.pdbx_seq_one_letter_code
_entity_poly.pdbx_strand_id
1 'polypeptide(L)'
;MQLLPSPVFFDDNGNGNRGTEFGFEWQVTPLSYTFKPNKYLNHLSVLMIKPVKKFTGSAELFFTPQYALSSFDFSKAQRYMYNTGARVYFPLAQGGEYLSFSLGAGYYSQKNEYNSKVDGIMYEAGIYSVFGMFGLKFAYKQNAISKYNLGFYLKYY
;
A
#
# COMPACT_ATOMS: atom_id res chain seq x y z
N MET A 1 -0.34 -12.85 0.24
CA MET A 1 -0.92 -12.33 1.50
C MET A 1 0.23 -12.08 2.46
N GLN A 2 0.29 -10.92 3.08
CA GLN A 2 1.32 -10.58 4.05
C GLN A 2 0.89 -11.12 5.43
N LEU A 3 1.74 -11.91 6.08
CA LEU A 3 1.44 -12.47 7.40
C LEU A 3 1.65 -11.43 8.51
N LEU A 4 2.76 -10.68 8.45
CA LEU A 4 3.04 -9.61 9.39
C LEU A 4 2.66 -8.25 8.78
N PRO A 5 2.05 -7.36 9.56
CA PRO A 5 1.73 -6.03 9.08
C PRO A 5 3.00 -5.21 8.85
N SER A 6 2.93 -4.31 7.89
CA SER A 6 3.96 -3.31 7.64
C SER A 6 3.69 -2.04 8.44
N PRO A 7 4.71 -1.40 9.02
CA PRO A 7 4.54 -0.11 9.69
C PRO A 7 4.15 0.98 8.68
N VAL A 8 3.27 1.87 9.11
CA VAL A 8 2.79 3.00 8.31
C VAL A 8 2.63 4.24 9.17
N PHE A 9 2.99 5.38 8.62
CA PHE A 9 2.78 6.70 9.20
C PHE A 9 1.66 7.40 8.45
N PHE A 10 0.73 7.95 9.20
CA PHE A 10 -0.42 8.69 8.71
C PHE A 10 -0.25 10.16 9.01
N ASP A 11 -0.63 11.01 8.06
CA ASP A 11 -0.75 12.44 8.28
C ASP A 11 -2.00 12.72 9.12
N ASP A 12 -1.82 13.38 10.25
CA ASP A 12 -2.92 13.88 11.09
C ASP A 12 -2.97 15.41 10.99
N ASN A 13 -3.81 15.92 10.09
CA ASN A 13 -3.89 17.33 9.79
C ASN A 13 -5.34 17.82 9.97
N GLY A 14 -5.55 18.69 10.94
CA GLY A 14 -6.85 19.28 11.23
C GLY A 14 -6.74 20.63 11.93
N ASN A 15 -7.64 21.55 11.59
CA ASN A 15 -7.73 22.88 12.23
C ASN A 15 -6.42 23.69 12.27
N GLY A 16 -5.55 23.54 11.27
CA GLY A 16 -4.27 24.24 11.22
C GLY A 16 -3.15 23.57 12.01
N ASN A 17 -3.42 22.54 12.79
CA ASN A 17 -2.44 21.72 13.48
C ASN A 17 -2.07 20.50 12.64
N ARG A 18 -0.83 20.03 12.79
CA ARG A 18 -0.30 18.86 12.09
C ARG A 18 0.34 17.90 13.07
N GLY A 19 0.07 16.64 12.88
CA GLY A 19 0.67 15.54 13.60
C GLY A 19 0.97 14.38 12.67
N THR A 20 1.60 13.36 13.19
CA THR A 20 1.86 12.12 12.48
C THR A 20 1.51 10.97 13.39
N GLU A 21 0.64 10.10 12.93
CA GLU A 21 0.20 8.93 13.66
C GLU A 21 0.87 7.67 13.12
N PHE A 22 1.24 6.79 14.03
CA PHE A 22 1.86 5.51 13.70
C PHE A 22 0.81 4.40 13.69
N GLY A 23 0.95 3.46 12.77
CA GLY A 23 0.10 2.29 12.71
C GLY A 23 0.65 1.18 11.84
N PHE A 24 -0.24 0.30 11.46
CA PHE A 24 0.06 -0.89 10.68
C PHE A 24 -0.85 -1.01 9.48
N GLU A 25 -0.31 -1.59 8.42
CA GLU A 25 -1.08 -1.98 7.24
C GLU A 25 -0.80 -3.43 6.86
N TRP A 26 -1.85 -4.11 6.40
CA TRP A 26 -1.75 -5.43 5.80
C TRP A 26 -1.96 -5.29 4.30
N GLN A 27 -1.15 -5.98 3.52
CA GLN A 27 -1.31 -6.00 2.08
C GLN A 27 -1.84 -7.35 1.64
N VAL A 28 -3.02 -7.35 1.04
CA VAL A 28 -3.62 -8.51 0.37
C VAL A 28 -3.61 -8.23 -1.13
N THR A 29 -3.09 -9.17 -1.91
CA THR A 29 -3.05 -9.11 -3.37
C THR A 29 -3.89 -10.26 -3.91
N PRO A 30 -5.20 -10.05 -4.13
CA PRO A 30 -6.08 -11.13 -4.59
C PRO A 30 -5.74 -11.62 -5.99
N LEU A 31 -5.32 -10.71 -6.88
CA LEU A 31 -4.97 -11.03 -8.26
C LEU A 31 -3.66 -10.34 -8.66
N SER A 32 -2.82 -11.05 -9.39
CA SER A 32 -1.60 -10.52 -9.97
C SER A 32 -1.36 -11.10 -11.36
N TYR A 33 -1.02 -10.23 -12.31
CA TYR A 33 -0.65 -10.57 -13.67
C TYR A 33 0.83 -10.26 -13.90
N THR A 34 1.61 -11.24 -14.33
CA THR A 34 3.04 -11.12 -14.61
C THR A 34 3.27 -10.89 -16.10
N PHE A 35 4.03 -9.85 -16.45
CA PHE A 35 4.29 -9.49 -17.86
C PHE A 35 5.19 -10.49 -18.57
N LYS A 36 6.18 -11.07 -17.88
CA LYS A 36 7.10 -12.06 -18.41
C LYS A 36 7.04 -13.35 -17.58
N PRO A 37 6.21 -14.32 -17.95
CA PRO A 37 6.19 -15.61 -17.28
C PRO A 37 7.47 -16.40 -17.55
N ASN A 38 7.79 -17.29 -16.66
CA ASN A 38 8.87 -18.25 -16.83
C ASN A 38 8.39 -19.66 -16.43
N LYS A 39 9.24 -20.66 -16.48
CA LYS A 39 8.86 -22.05 -16.17
C LYS A 39 8.30 -22.25 -14.75
N TYR A 40 8.49 -21.29 -13.83
CA TYR A 40 8.02 -21.34 -12.44
C TYR A 40 6.85 -20.38 -12.16
N LEU A 41 6.51 -19.51 -13.11
CA LEU A 41 5.55 -18.43 -12.92
C LEU A 41 4.58 -18.38 -14.08
N ASN A 42 3.31 -18.54 -13.78
CA ASN A 42 2.22 -18.31 -14.72
C ASN A 42 1.92 -16.82 -14.86
N HIS A 43 1.31 -16.42 -15.98
CA HIS A 43 0.84 -15.04 -16.15
C HIS A 43 -0.07 -14.60 -15.04
N LEU A 44 -1.08 -15.38 -14.71
CA LEU A 44 -2.08 -15.05 -13.70
C LEU A 44 -1.82 -15.81 -12.40
N SER A 45 -1.95 -15.13 -11.27
CA SER A 45 -1.95 -15.73 -9.95
C SER A 45 -2.99 -15.15 -9.04
N VAL A 46 -3.65 -16.04 -8.35
CA VAL A 46 -4.65 -15.73 -7.32
C VAL A 46 -3.99 -15.84 -5.95
N LEU A 47 -4.33 -14.92 -5.03
CA LEU A 47 -3.80 -14.84 -3.66
C LEU A 47 -2.27 -14.93 -3.63
N MET A 48 -1.63 -13.93 -4.19
CA MET A 48 -0.19 -13.91 -4.37
C MET A 48 0.56 -13.97 -3.03
N ILE A 49 1.28 -15.06 -2.83
CA ILE A 49 2.13 -15.29 -1.66
C ILE A 49 3.61 -15.07 -2.03
N LYS A 50 3.98 -15.30 -3.31
CA LYS A 50 5.38 -15.27 -3.77
C LYS A 50 5.77 -13.91 -4.38
N PRO A 51 6.93 -13.35 -3.98
CA PRO A 51 7.42 -12.05 -4.43
C PRO A 51 8.02 -12.03 -5.82
N VAL A 52 8.46 -13.19 -6.32
CA VAL A 52 9.26 -13.37 -7.55
C VAL A 52 8.65 -12.67 -8.78
N LYS A 53 7.35 -12.42 -8.77
CA LYS A 53 6.66 -11.75 -9.89
C LYS A 53 6.99 -10.27 -10.03
N LYS A 54 7.44 -9.61 -8.97
CA LYS A 54 7.79 -8.19 -9.03
C LYS A 54 9.02 -7.95 -9.90
N PHE A 55 9.95 -8.89 -9.96
CA PHE A 55 11.21 -8.76 -10.71
C PHE A 55 11.01 -8.70 -12.21
N THR A 56 9.99 -9.35 -12.70
CA THR A 56 9.70 -9.38 -14.15
C THR A 56 8.76 -8.27 -14.59
N GLY A 57 8.28 -7.46 -13.65
CA GLY A 57 7.18 -6.53 -13.84
C GLY A 57 5.83 -7.22 -13.75
N SER A 58 4.89 -6.59 -13.08
CA SER A 58 3.54 -7.14 -12.87
C SER A 58 2.51 -6.05 -12.67
N ALA A 59 1.27 -6.36 -12.98
CA ALA A 59 0.11 -5.60 -12.54
C ALA A 59 -0.63 -6.41 -11.48
N GLU A 60 -1.07 -5.77 -10.41
CA GLU A 60 -1.80 -6.45 -9.34
C GLU A 60 -2.97 -5.62 -8.81
N LEU A 61 -4.02 -6.31 -8.41
CA LEU A 61 -5.06 -5.74 -7.57
C LEU A 61 -4.61 -5.84 -6.12
N PHE A 62 -4.90 -4.83 -5.34
CA PHE A 62 -4.57 -4.82 -3.92
C PHE A 62 -5.77 -4.43 -3.06
N PHE A 63 -5.76 -4.95 -1.85
CA PHE A 63 -6.60 -4.53 -0.73
C PHE A 63 -5.71 -4.33 0.48
N THR A 64 -5.77 -3.15 1.09
CA THR A 64 -4.87 -2.77 2.19
C THR A 64 -5.68 -2.23 3.36
N PRO A 65 -6.08 -3.08 4.32
CA PRO A 65 -6.60 -2.64 5.59
C PRO A 65 -5.48 -1.99 6.41
N GLN A 66 -5.80 -0.89 7.08
CA GLN A 66 -4.88 -0.09 7.87
C GLN A 66 -5.47 0.17 9.25
N TYR A 67 -4.61 0.20 10.26
CA TYR A 67 -4.98 0.47 11.65
C TYR A 67 -3.98 1.40 12.30
N ALA A 68 -4.43 2.57 12.79
CA ALA A 68 -3.62 3.49 13.58
C ALA A 68 -3.63 3.08 15.06
N LEU A 69 -2.47 3.10 15.70
CA LEU A 69 -2.34 2.73 17.11
C LEU A 69 -2.91 3.79 18.05
N SER A 70 -2.70 5.05 17.73
CA SER A 70 -3.23 6.19 18.46
C SER A 70 -4.46 6.79 17.79
N SER A 71 -5.15 7.64 18.52
CA SER A 71 -6.28 8.41 17.99
C SER A 71 -5.73 9.58 17.17
N PHE A 72 -6.44 9.92 16.12
CA PHE A 72 -6.14 11.12 15.34
C PHE A 72 -6.68 12.35 16.08
N ASP A 73 -5.81 13.09 16.74
CA ASP A 73 -6.21 14.20 17.62
C ASP A 73 -6.68 15.43 16.85
N PHE A 74 -6.10 15.67 15.68
CA PHE A 74 -6.38 16.86 14.87
C PHE A 74 -7.42 16.59 13.79
N SER A 75 -7.27 15.51 13.04
CA SER A 75 -8.17 15.19 11.93
C SER A 75 -9.44 14.46 12.35
N LYS A 76 -9.49 13.95 13.61
CA LYS A 76 -10.62 13.17 14.12
C LYS A 76 -11.00 11.96 13.26
N ALA A 77 -10.01 11.37 12.58
CA ALA A 77 -10.20 10.16 11.81
C ALA A 77 -10.34 8.93 12.73
N GLN A 78 -11.14 7.96 12.33
CA GLN A 78 -11.17 6.67 12.99
C GLN A 78 -9.88 5.89 12.70
N ARG A 79 -9.47 5.02 13.63
CA ARG A 79 -8.25 4.22 13.56
C ARG A 79 -8.26 3.20 12.40
N TYR A 80 -9.44 2.77 11.97
CA TYR A 80 -9.60 1.81 10.88
C TYR A 80 -9.81 2.52 9.54
N MET A 81 -8.98 2.17 8.58
CA MET A 81 -9.05 2.66 7.22
C MET A 81 -8.78 1.51 6.26
N TYR A 82 -9.23 1.61 5.02
CA TYR A 82 -8.88 0.64 4.00
C TYR A 82 -8.75 1.27 2.63
N ASN A 83 -7.84 0.71 1.86
CA ASN A 83 -7.59 1.10 0.47
C ASN A 83 -7.72 -0.13 -0.42
N THR A 84 -8.20 0.06 -1.63
CA THR A 84 -8.28 -0.97 -2.65
C THR A 84 -7.98 -0.36 -4.01
N GLY A 85 -7.35 -1.10 -4.91
CA GLY A 85 -7.00 -0.56 -6.22
C GLY A 85 -6.15 -1.50 -7.04
N ALA A 86 -5.51 -0.91 -8.04
CA ALA A 86 -4.56 -1.58 -8.91
C ALA A 86 -3.21 -0.87 -8.89
N ARG A 87 -2.14 -1.63 -9.01
CA ARG A 87 -0.77 -1.11 -9.13
C ARG A 87 0.02 -1.89 -10.15
N VAL A 88 1.00 -1.22 -10.72
CA VAL A 88 1.94 -1.80 -11.68
C VAL A 88 3.34 -1.69 -11.11
N TYR A 89 4.11 -2.77 -11.21
CA TYR A 89 5.52 -2.81 -10.84
C TYR A 89 6.41 -2.78 -12.08
N PHE A 90 7.42 -1.94 -12.03
CA PHE A 90 8.43 -1.77 -13.05
C PHE A 90 9.79 -2.19 -12.50
N PRO A 91 10.49 -3.17 -13.13
CA PRO A 91 11.85 -3.50 -12.77
C PRO A 91 12.78 -2.35 -13.20
N LEU A 92 13.62 -1.85 -12.29
CA LEU A 92 14.56 -0.77 -12.58
C LEU A 92 16.00 -1.28 -12.74
N ALA A 93 16.46 -2.15 -11.84
CA ALA A 93 17.82 -2.65 -11.86
C ALA A 93 17.82 -4.19 -11.80
N GLN A 94 18.69 -4.82 -12.63
CA GLN A 94 18.88 -6.27 -12.73
C GLN A 94 17.54 -7.05 -12.78
N GLY A 95 16.66 -6.63 -13.69
CA GLY A 95 15.34 -7.25 -13.84
C GLY A 95 14.40 -7.02 -12.66
N GLY A 96 14.71 -6.06 -11.76
CA GLY A 96 13.94 -5.75 -10.57
C GLY A 96 14.42 -6.46 -9.29
N GLU A 97 15.47 -7.27 -9.37
CA GLU A 97 16.00 -7.97 -8.18
C GLU A 97 16.53 -7.01 -7.12
N TYR A 98 17.28 -6.00 -7.55
CA TYR A 98 17.83 -5.01 -6.62
C TYR A 98 16.92 -3.80 -6.43
N LEU A 99 16.24 -3.37 -7.46
CA LEU A 99 15.38 -2.20 -7.39
C LEU A 99 14.17 -2.34 -8.32
N SER A 100 13.00 -2.11 -7.77
CA SER A 100 11.76 -2.00 -8.53
C SER A 100 10.95 -0.80 -8.03
N PHE A 101 10.13 -0.27 -8.92
CA PHE A 101 9.26 0.85 -8.67
C PHE A 101 7.81 0.45 -8.91
N SER A 102 6.87 0.99 -8.15
CA SER A 102 5.45 0.80 -8.41
C SER A 102 4.70 2.11 -8.50
N LEU A 103 3.68 2.12 -9.35
CA LEU A 103 2.65 3.14 -9.40
C LEU A 103 1.30 2.46 -9.27
N GLY A 104 0.41 3.05 -8.50
CA GLY A 104 -0.93 2.55 -8.29
C GLY A 104 -1.95 3.66 -8.15
N ALA A 105 -3.18 3.28 -8.43
CA ALA A 105 -4.34 4.10 -8.18
C ALA A 105 -5.47 3.23 -7.63
N GLY A 106 -6.33 3.82 -6.82
CA GLY A 106 -7.39 3.07 -6.19
C GLY A 106 -8.37 3.95 -5.45
N TYR A 107 -9.11 3.29 -4.61
CA TYR A 107 -10.17 3.88 -3.80
C TYR A 107 -9.82 3.69 -2.33
N TYR A 108 -10.02 4.73 -1.55
CA TYR A 108 -9.87 4.66 -0.09
C TYR A 108 -11.21 4.88 0.59
N SER A 109 -11.33 4.36 1.80
CA SER A 109 -12.42 4.67 2.70
C SER A 109 -11.90 4.91 4.11
N GLN A 110 -12.31 6.03 4.67
CA GLN A 110 -12.05 6.46 6.03
C GLN A 110 -13.37 6.84 6.70
N LYS A 111 -13.40 6.83 8.02
CA LYS A 111 -14.50 7.39 8.80
C LYS A 111 -13.93 8.40 9.78
N ASN A 112 -14.72 9.40 10.14
CA ASN A 112 -14.42 10.28 11.26
C ASN A 112 -15.04 9.75 12.56
N GLU A 113 -14.75 10.38 13.70
CA GLU A 113 -15.31 10.03 15.00
C GLU A 113 -16.84 10.07 15.02
N TYR A 114 -17.46 10.92 14.22
CA TYR A 114 -18.92 11.03 14.07
C TYR A 114 -19.51 9.98 13.12
N ASN A 115 -18.75 8.95 12.77
CA ASN A 115 -19.15 7.89 11.84
C ASN A 115 -19.48 8.37 10.41
N SER A 116 -19.15 9.60 10.09
CA SER A 116 -19.27 10.12 8.72
C SER A 116 -18.20 9.50 7.84
N LYS A 117 -18.64 8.85 6.76
CA LYS A 117 -17.76 8.19 5.81
C LYS A 117 -17.17 9.21 4.84
N VAL A 118 -15.85 9.17 4.68
CA VAL A 118 -15.12 9.93 3.68
C VAL A 118 -14.40 8.93 2.79
N ASP A 119 -14.71 8.96 1.52
CA ASP A 119 -14.17 8.06 0.52
C ASP A 119 -13.79 8.82 -0.76
N GLY A 120 -12.89 8.25 -1.54
CA GLY A 120 -12.42 8.89 -2.76
C GLY A 120 -11.27 8.17 -3.43
N ILE A 121 -10.61 8.87 -4.32
CA ILE A 121 -9.51 8.35 -5.11
C ILE A 121 -8.21 8.51 -4.32
N MET A 122 -7.35 7.49 -4.40
CA MET A 122 -5.98 7.54 -3.93
C MET A 122 -4.99 7.20 -5.05
N TYR A 123 -3.79 7.74 -4.90
CA TYR A 123 -2.64 7.41 -5.73
C TYR A 123 -1.53 6.91 -4.83
N GLU A 124 -0.77 5.93 -5.30
CA GLU A 124 0.37 5.44 -4.57
C GLU A 124 1.59 5.27 -5.47
N ALA A 125 2.75 5.48 -4.88
CA ALA A 125 4.04 5.19 -5.48
C ALA A 125 4.90 4.43 -4.48
N GLY A 126 5.73 3.50 -4.96
CA GLY A 126 6.59 2.72 -4.09
C GLY A 126 7.92 2.36 -4.74
N ILE A 127 8.95 2.29 -3.92
CA ILE A 127 10.28 1.80 -4.31
C ILE A 127 10.57 0.57 -3.46
N TYR A 128 11.02 -0.49 -4.11
CA TYR A 128 11.27 -1.78 -3.46
C TYR A 128 12.66 -2.29 -3.80
N SER A 129 13.33 -2.85 -2.81
CA SER A 129 14.69 -3.37 -2.93
C SER A 129 14.78 -4.79 -2.38
N VAL A 130 15.91 -5.45 -2.64
CA VAL A 130 16.25 -6.80 -2.16
C VAL A 130 15.12 -7.77 -2.42
N PHE A 131 14.90 -8.13 -3.69
CA PHE A 131 13.84 -9.04 -4.12
C PHE A 131 12.42 -8.58 -3.75
N GLY A 132 12.22 -7.26 -3.54
CA GLY A 132 10.93 -6.70 -3.10
C GLY A 132 10.58 -7.02 -1.64
N MET A 133 11.58 -7.42 -0.83
CA MET A 133 11.39 -7.66 0.61
C MET A 133 11.23 -6.36 1.38
N PHE A 134 11.99 -5.34 1.01
CA PHE A 134 11.96 -4.02 1.63
C PHE A 134 11.41 -3.00 0.65
N GLY A 135 10.64 -2.07 1.14
CA GLY A 135 10.14 -0.98 0.30
C GLY A 135 9.66 0.21 1.10
N LEU A 136 9.63 1.34 0.42
CA LEU A 136 8.97 2.55 0.85
C LEU A 136 7.76 2.77 -0.06
N LYS A 137 6.61 3.00 0.53
CA LYS A 137 5.37 3.27 -0.17
C LYS A 137 4.80 4.60 0.32
N PHE A 138 4.56 5.49 -0.61
CA PHE A 138 3.88 6.75 -0.38
C PHE A 138 2.49 6.67 -1.00
N ALA A 139 1.47 7.10 -0.27
CA ALA A 139 0.11 7.19 -0.78
C ALA A 139 -0.46 8.59 -0.52
N TYR A 140 -1.12 9.13 -1.53
CA TYR A 140 -1.87 10.38 -1.48
C TYR A 140 -3.35 10.09 -1.70
N LYS A 141 -4.19 10.60 -0.82
CA LYS A 141 -5.64 10.43 -0.82
C LYS A 141 -6.31 11.78 -1.08
N GLN A 142 -7.02 11.87 -2.20
CA GLN A 142 -7.73 13.09 -2.54
C GLN A 142 -8.93 13.29 -1.60
N ASN A 143 -9.07 14.49 -1.04
CA ASN A 143 -10.17 14.85 -0.12
C ASN A 143 -10.27 13.98 1.15
N ALA A 144 -9.22 13.25 1.51
CA ALA A 144 -9.19 12.44 2.72
C ALA A 144 -9.00 13.28 3.97
N ILE A 145 -9.41 12.73 5.09
CA ILE A 145 -9.15 13.28 6.42
C ILE A 145 -7.66 13.18 6.72
N SER A 146 -7.07 11.98 6.53
CA SER A 146 -5.62 11.74 6.51
C SER A 146 -5.16 11.64 5.07
N LYS A 147 -4.49 12.68 4.56
CA LYS A 147 -4.18 12.80 3.12
C LYS A 147 -2.96 12.00 2.70
N TYR A 148 -1.94 11.95 3.53
CA TYR A 148 -0.66 11.36 3.21
C TYR A 148 -0.35 10.17 4.09
N ASN A 149 0.09 9.08 3.50
CA ASN A 149 0.57 7.91 4.22
C ASN A 149 1.96 7.54 3.71
N LEU A 150 2.87 7.27 4.63
CA LEU A 150 4.20 6.74 4.33
C LEU A 150 4.32 5.37 4.99
N GLY A 151 4.38 4.31 4.19
CA GLY A 151 4.52 2.93 4.65
C GLY A 151 5.92 2.37 4.40
N PHE A 152 6.43 1.64 5.38
CA PHE A 152 7.60 0.78 5.21
C PHE A 152 7.11 -0.62 4.90
N TYR A 153 7.30 -1.03 3.66
CA TYR A 153 6.87 -2.35 3.23
C TYR A 153 7.91 -3.39 3.63
N LEU A 154 7.47 -4.37 4.44
CA LEU A 154 8.27 -5.52 4.82
C LEU A 154 7.55 -6.78 4.36
N LYS A 155 8.16 -7.56 3.50
CA LYS A 155 7.63 -8.84 3.06
C LYS A 155 8.54 -9.96 3.49
N TYR A 156 8.00 -10.81 4.35
CA TYR A 156 8.64 -12.06 4.77
C TYR A 156 8.15 -13.21 3.90
N TYR A 157 9.02 -14.16 3.69
CA TYR A 157 8.79 -15.38 2.93
C TYR A 157 8.60 -16.55 3.87
#